data_42d18b48f9a77146fc85f0af3be8687f
#
_entry.id   42d18b48f9a77146fc85f0af3be8687f
#
_cell.length_a   1.000
_cell.length_b   1.000
_cell.length_c   1.000
_cell.angle_alpha   90.00
_cell.angle_beta   90.00
_cell.angle_gamma   90.00
#
_symmetry.space_group_name_H-M   'P 1'
#
loop_
_entity.id
_entity.type
_entity.pdbx_description
1 polymer ?
#
loop_
_entity_poly.entity_id
_entity_poly.type
_entity_poly.pdbx_seq_one_letter_code
_entity_poly.pdbx_strand_id
1 'polypeptide(L)'
;MGGRSRFRPEELLRGYDLRNLSIGSIASHSALDVFDGAKDEGFRTVAICEVGRERTYSRFGRVVDVALVLEKFSKVVEPEVVGKLRELNTVFIPNRSFSVYVGYDAIENSFRVPVFGNRYLLRYEERIGERNYYRLLDEAGIRRPRTFSSLDEVDRPVIVKLPHARKRVERGFFIAADRDDLVRKARELASRGVIRLEDLPSASIEELVVGAHFNVNYFRSVARGRVEILSMDRRIQSNLDGFLRLPADVQLEIREYVDVEMVEVGHEPATIRESLLEKLFDIGDRFVETCGRLEPPGVIGPFTLQLMVTKDLDIVVFDVALRIGGGTNIYMGIGSQYSKLYFGRPVSMGRRIAMEIRECAEAGCLEEVVT
;
A
#
# COMPACT_ATOMS: atom_id res chain seq x y z
N MET A 1 -3.57 -21.36 21.99
CA MET A 1 -3.79 -20.15 21.18
C MET A 1 -4.45 -19.10 22.07
N GLY A 2 -3.68 -18.19 22.67
CA GLY A 2 -4.22 -17.10 23.49
C GLY A 2 -4.91 -16.10 22.54
N GLY A 3 -6.23 -15.96 22.68
CA GLY A 3 -7.01 -15.00 21.93
C GLY A 3 -6.43 -13.58 22.15
N ARG A 4 -5.88 -12.96 21.10
CA ARG A 4 -5.46 -11.55 21.16
C ARG A 4 -6.70 -10.72 21.43
N SER A 5 -6.67 -9.93 22.49
CA SER A 5 -7.72 -8.94 22.76
C SER A 5 -7.63 -7.86 21.71
N ARG A 6 -8.55 -7.85 20.75
CA ARG A 6 -8.66 -6.77 19.75
C ARG A 6 -9.23 -5.52 20.41
N PHE A 7 -8.80 -4.37 19.90
CA PHE A 7 -9.44 -3.11 20.29
C PHE A 7 -10.91 -3.13 19.85
N ARG A 8 -11.79 -2.63 20.71
CA ARG A 8 -13.20 -2.40 20.35
C ARG A 8 -13.35 -0.98 19.84
N PRO A 9 -13.93 -0.80 18.64
CA PRO A 9 -14.12 0.53 18.06
C PRO A 9 -14.81 1.51 19.00
N GLU A 10 -15.83 1.07 19.73
CA GLU A 10 -16.60 1.89 20.67
C GLU A 10 -15.71 2.38 21.84
N GLU A 11 -14.75 1.56 22.29
CA GLU A 11 -13.78 1.94 23.33
C GLU A 11 -12.77 2.95 22.80
N LEU A 12 -12.35 2.80 21.54
CA LEU A 12 -11.43 3.74 20.90
C LEU A 12 -12.07 5.10 20.68
N LEU A 13 -13.35 5.14 20.32
CA LEU A 13 -14.12 6.37 20.09
C LEU A 13 -14.66 7.00 21.37
N ARG A 14 -14.49 6.35 22.52
CA ARG A 14 -14.97 6.91 23.81
C ARG A 14 -14.32 8.26 24.08
N GLY A 15 -15.17 9.29 24.27
CA GLY A 15 -14.74 10.66 24.55
C GLY A 15 -14.43 11.49 23.30
N TYR A 16 -14.65 10.94 22.11
CA TYR A 16 -14.54 11.73 20.87
C TYR A 16 -15.78 12.59 20.64
N ASP A 17 -15.55 13.82 20.21
CA ASP A 17 -16.59 14.69 19.63
C ASP A 17 -16.70 14.40 18.13
N LEU A 18 -17.72 13.64 17.72
CA LEU A 18 -17.91 13.22 16.33
C LEU A 18 -18.20 14.38 15.36
N ARG A 19 -18.56 15.56 15.89
CA ARG A 19 -18.78 16.77 15.08
C ARG A 19 -17.48 17.55 14.83
N ASN A 20 -16.44 17.23 15.58
CA ASN A 20 -15.16 17.96 15.54
C ASN A 20 -13.97 17.01 15.39
N LEU A 21 -14.10 16.04 14.48
CA LEU A 21 -13.04 15.10 14.19
C LEU A 21 -11.88 15.78 13.48
N SER A 22 -10.68 15.25 13.68
CA SER A 22 -9.52 15.56 12.87
C SER A 22 -9.02 14.31 12.15
N ILE A 23 -8.33 14.49 11.02
CA ILE A 23 -7.70 13.41 10.25
C ILE A 23 -6.19 13.49 10.43
N GLY A 24 -5.59 12.40 10.93
CA GLY A 24 -4.16 12.31 11.16
C GLY A 24 -3.50 11.22 10.33
N SER A 25 -2.24 11.41 10.00
CA SER A 25 -1.40 10.38 9.34
C SER A 25 0.07 10.63 9.61
N ILE A 26 0.90 9.58 9.48
CA ILE A 26 2.35 9.75 9.37
C ILE A 26 2.66 10.63 8.16
N ALA A 27 3.39 11.71 8.39
CA ALA A 27 3.75 12.72 7.39
C ALA A 27 4.81 12.18 6.42
N SER A 28 4.37 11.30 5.53
CA SER A 28 5.18 10.60 4.53
C SER A 28 4.26 9.92 3.51
N HIS A 29 4.82 9.41 2.42
CA HIS A 29 4.12 8.63 1.41
C HIS A 29 2.92 9.39 0.81
N SER A 30 1.68 9.00 1.12
CA SER A 30 0.42 9.58 0.60
C SER A 30 -0.25 10.59 1.54
N ALA A 31 0.46 11.07 2.57
CA ALA A 31 -0.15 11.96 3.57
C ALA A 31 -0.64 13.30 2.98
N LEU A 32 0.01 13.82 1.94
CA LEU A 32 -0.44 15.06 1.29
C LEU A 32 -1.82 14.90 0.65
N ASP A 33 -2.10 13.78 -0.04
CA ASP A 33 -3.42 13.47 -0.61
C ASP A 33 -4.47 13.32 0.51
N VAL A 34 -4.11 12.64 1.61
CA VAL A 34 -4.99 12.50 2.78
C VAL A 34 -5.34 13.85 3.37
N PHE A 35 -4.36 14.72 3.58
CA PHE A 35 -4.59 16.03 4.19
C PHE A 35 -5.33 16.98 3.25
N ASP A 36 -5.01 17.00 1.97
CA ASP A 36 -5.71 17.81 0.99
C ASP A 36 -7.20 17.41 0.91
N GLY A 37 -7.47 16.12 0.78
CA GLY A 37 -8.83 15.61 0.77
C GLY A 37 -9.59 15.84 2.08
N ALA A 38 -8.90 15.78 3.24
CA ALA A 38 -9.48 16.12 4.53
C ALA A 38 -9.89 17.60 4.60
N LYS A 39 -9.05 18.50 4.08
CA LYS A 39 -9.37 19.94 4.00
C LYS A 39 -10.55 20.22 3.08
N ASP A 40 -10.63 19.53 1.94
CA ASP A 40 -11.76 19.65 1.01
C ASP A 40 -13.10 19.24 1.65
N GLU A 41 -13.04 18.34 2.62
CA GLU A 41 -14.19 17.87 3.38
C GLU A 41 -14.36 18.57 4.76
N GLY A 42 -13.61 19.64 5.03
CA GLY A 42 -13.77 20.50 6.20
C GLY A 42 -13.13 20.00 7.50
N PHE A 43 -12.33 18.92 7.45
CA PHE A 43 -11.66 18.39 8.62
C PHE A 43 -10.41 19.19 8.99
N ARG A 44 -10.10 19.21 10.29
CA ARG A 44 -8.76 19.56 10.77
C ARG A 44 -7.80 18.43 10.46
N THR A 45 -6.52 18.75 10.26
CA THR A 45 -5.49 17.79 9.89
C THR A 45 -4.35 17.77 10.91
N VAL A 46 -3.83 16.58 11.18
CA VAL A 46 -2.75 16.33 12.13
C VAL A 46 -1.63 15.56 11.43
N ALA A 47 -0.55 16.25 11.10
CA ALA A 47 0.63 15.66 10.50
C ALA A 47 1.59 15.14 11.57
N ILE A 48 1.84 13.84 11.63
CA ILE A 48 2.85 13.25 12.52
C ILE A 48 4.17 13.22 11.76
N CYS A 49 5.06 14.15 12.08
CA CYS A 49 6.34 14.33 11.41
C CYS A 49 7.49 13.68 12.21
N GLU A 50 8.54 13.27 11.51
CA GLU A 50 9.83 12.93 12.11
C GLU A 50 10.76 14.13 11.98
N VAL A 51 11.58 14.41 12.98
CA VAL A 51 12.55 15.50 12.98
C VAL A 51 13.36 15.50 11.67
N GLY A 52 13.38 16.64 11.00
CA GLY A 52 14.04 16.86 9.71
C GLY A 52 13.17 16.55 8.49
N ARG A 53 12.00 15.93 8.66
CA ARG A 53 11.04 15.66 7.57
C ARG A 53 9.82 16.56 7.57
N GLU A 54 9.67 17.43 8.57
CA GLU A 54 8.56 18.39 8.72
C GLU A 54 8.55 19.48 7.65
N ARG A 55 9.70 19.77 7.01
CA ARG A 55 9.86 20.89 6.06
C ARG A 55 8.91 20.83 4.87
N THR A 56 8.63 19.65 4.34
CA THR A 56 7.68 19.48 3.24
C THR A 56 6.28 19.92 3.66
N TYR A 57 5.85 19.49 4.82
CA TYR A 57 4.50 19.72 5.34
C TYR A 57 4.32 21.18 5.80
N SER A 58 5.36 21.80 6.36
CA SER A 58 5.33 23.21 6.70
C SER A 58 5.26 24.13 5.46
N ARG A 59 5.82 23.69 4.32
CA ARG A 59 5.70 24.44 3.06
C ARG A 59 4.30 24.39 2.46
N PHE A 60 3.59 23.27 2.66
CA PHE A 60 2.20 23.10 2.27
C PHE A 60 1.23 23.40 3.43
N GLY A 61 1.47 24.50 4.16
CA GLY A 61 0.75 24.86 5.38
C GLY A 61 -0.78 24.97 5.25
N ARG A 62 -1.32 25.10 4.04
CA ARG A 62 -2.78 25.05 3.81
C ARG A 62 -3.39 23.71 4.25
N VAL A 63 -2.66 22.62 4.08
CA VAL A 63 -3.17 21.26 4.33
C VAL A 63 -2.76 20.68 5.68
N VAL A 64 -2.05 21.44 6.54
CA VAL A 64 -1.61 20.98 7.86
C VAL A 64 -2.01 21.99 8.92
N ASP A 65 -2.98 21.63 9.78
CA ASP A 65 -3.40 22.49 10.90
C ASP A 65 -2.54 22.26 12.15
N VAL A 66 -2.13 21.02 12.40
CA VAL A 66 -1.30 20.63 13.55
C VAL A 66 -0.16 19.75 13.07
N ALA A 67 1.06 20.10 13.43
CA ALA A 67 2.24 19.24 13.22
C ALA A 67 2.75 18.73 14.58
N LEU A 68 2.75 17.40 14.76
CA LEU A 68 3.36 16.73 15.90
C LEU A 68 4.72 16.21 15.44
N VAL A 69 5.79 16.84 15.90
CA VAL A 69 7.16 16.47 15.50
C VAL A 69 7.74 15.50 16.53
N LEU A 70 8.03 14.28 16.09
CA LEU A 70 8.59 13.21 16.89
C LEU A 70 10.05 12.96 16.51
N GLU A 71 10.84 12.48 17.45
CA GLU A 71 12.24 12.07 17.16
C GLU A 71 12.29 10.96 16.10
N LYS A 72 11.35 9.99 16.19
CA LYS A 72 11.16 8.87 15.24
C LYS A 72 9.67 8.58 15.10
N PHE A 73 9.25 8.15 13.91
CA PHE A 73 7.85 7.76 13.68
C PHE A 73 7.37 6.63 14.62
N SER A 74 8.27 5.73 15.05
CA SER A 74 7.93 4.67 15.98
C SER A 74 7.42 5.15 17.34
N LYS A 75 7.72 6.39 17.73
CA LYS A 75 7.22 7.01 18.97
C LYS A 75 5.75 7.40 18.94
N VAL A 76 5.07 7.26 17.79
CA VAL A 76 3.63 7.57 17.68
C VAL A 76 2.74 6.73 18.60
N VAL A 77 3.23 5.57 19.07
CA VAL A 77 2.52 4.67 19.99
C VAL A 77 2.78 4.99 21.45
N GLU A 78 3.65 5.96 21.78
CA GLU A 78 3.91 6.38 23.16
C GLU A 78 2.63 6.99 23.78
N PRO A 79 2.34 6.73 25.06
CA PRO A 79 1.10 7.16 25.71
C PRO A 79 0.81 8.65 25.60
N GLU A 80 1.85 9.49 25.68
CA GLU A 80 1.75 10.96 25.55
C GLU A 80 1.26 11.36 24.15
N VAL A 81 1.84 10.75 23.09
CA VAL A 81 1.48 11.04 21.69
C VAL A 81 0.07 10.54 21.40
N VAL A 82 -0.25 9.31 21.86
CA VAL A 82 -1.60 8.74 21.75
C VAL A 82 -2.61 9.64 22.47
N GLY A 83 -2.30 10.11 23.69
CA GLY A 83 -3.13 11.05 24.44
C GLY A 83 -3.41 12.31 23.64
N LYS A 84 -2.37 12.91 23.05
CA LYS A 84 -2.49 14.12 22.23
C LYS A 84 -3.34 13.91 20.96
N LEU A 85 -3.18 12.80 20.27
CA LEU A 85 -4.00 12.46 19.11
C LEU A 85 -5.48 12.30 19.50
N ARG A 86 -5.75 11.69 20.65
CA ARG A 86 -7.12 11.55 21.20
C ARG A 86 -7.73 12.89 21.61
N GLU A 87 -6.97 13.76 22.27
CA GLU A 87 -7.41 15.14 22.59
C GLU A 87 -7.79 15.94 21.33
N LEU A 88 -7.12 15.67 20.22
CA LEU A 88 -7.40 16.28 18.91
C LEU A 88 -8.56 15.59 18.17
N ASN A 89 -9.25 14.62 18.76
CA ASN A 89 -10.29 13.80 18.12
C ASN A 89 -9.81 13.16 16.81
N THR A 90 -8.59 12.64 16.77
CA THR A 90 -7.95 12.19 15.54
C THR A 90 -8.44 10.80 15.13
N VAL A 91 -8.99 10.68 13.92
CA VAL A 91 -9.09 9.43 13.17
C VAL A 91 -7.80 9.29 12.34
N PHE A 92 -7.06 8.22 12.58
CA PHE A 92 -5.75 8.03 11.97
C PHE A 92 -5.86 7.24 10.66
N ILE A 93 -5.26 7.76 9.59
CA ILE A 93 -5.22 7.13 8.27
C ILE A 93 -3.88 6.41 8.10
N PRO A 94 -3.87 5.07 7.98
CA PRO A 94 -2.64 4.32 7.79
C PRO A 94 -2.09 4.50 6.38
N ASN A 95 -0.78 4.66 6.28
CA ASN A 95 -0.02 4.63 5.03
C ASN A 95 1.17 3.66 5.14
N ARG A 96 1.97 3.50 4.09
CA ARG A 96 3.11 2.56 4.10
C ARG A 96 4.10 2.86 5.22
N SER A 97 4.35 4.14 5.50
CA SER A 97 5.31 4.55 6.54
C SER A 97 4.85 4.14 7.94
N PHE A 98 3.55 4.10 8.20
CA PHE A 98 3.01 3.61 9.47
C PHE A 98 3.38 2.14 9.69
N SER A 99 3.15 1.27 8.69
CA SER A 99 3.50 -0.15 8.79
C SER A 99 5.01 -0.38 8.93
N VAL A 100 5.82 0.36 8.14
CA VAL A 100 7.28 0.15 8.09
C VAL A 100 8.01 0.65 9.34
N TYR A 101 7.64 1.83 9.83
CA TYR A 101 8.39 2.48 10.92
C TYR A 101 7.84 2.17 12.30
N VAL A 102 6.55 1.85 12.43
CA VAL A 102 5.92 1.54 13.72
C VAL A 102 5.89 0.04 13.97
N GLY A 103 5.65 -0.75 12.92
CA GLY A 103 5.56 -2.21 12.98
C GLY A 103 4.19 -2.71 13.43
N TYR A 104 3.81 -3.87 12.90
CA TYR A 104 2.47 -4.41 13.07
C TYR A 104 2.09 -4.74 14.52
N ASP A 105 3.04 -5.24 15.32
CA ASP A 105 2.75 -5.58 16.73
C ASP A 105 2.37 -4.34 17.54
N ALA A 106 3.06 -3.23 17.36
CA ALA A 106 2.73 -1.98 18.02
C ALA A 106 1.42 -1.39 17.53
N ILE A 107 1.16 -1.46 16.21
CA ILE A 107 -0.11 -1.03 15.59
C ILE A 107 -1.29 -1.82 16.14
N GLU A 108 -1.17 -3.16 16.22
CA GLU A 108 -2.24 -4.06 16.64
C GLU A 108 -2.51 -4.01 18.14
N ASN A 109 -1.48 -3.77 19.00
CA ASN A 109 -1.58 -3.96 20.45
C ASN A 109 -1.40 -2.69 21.29
N SER A 110 -0.76 -1.64 20.75
CA SER A 110 -0.39 -0.47 21.55
C SER A 110 -1.01 0.84 21.07
N PHE A 111 -1.32 0.97 19.79
CA PHE A 111 -1.82 2.21 19.18
C PHE A 111 -3.31 2.41 19.45
N ARG A 112 -3.66 3.02 20.60
CA ARG A 112 -5.06 3.25 21.06
C ARG A 112 -5.70 4.51 20.44
N VAL A 113 -5.46 4.76 19.17
CA VAL A 113 -6.16 5.80 18.38
C VAL A 113 -7.03 5.09 17.34
N PRO A 114 -8.27 5.56 17.06
CA PRO A 114 -9.09 5.00 16.00
C PRO A 114 -8.35 5.05 14.66
N VAL A 115 -8.10 3.89 14.05
CA VAL A 115 -7.47 3.75 12.73
C VAL A 115 -8.57 3.53 11.70
N PHE A 116 -8.71 4.42 10.74
CA PHE A 116 -9.60 4.21 9.60
C PHE A 116 -9.13 3.00 8.80
N GLY A 117 -10.03 2.05 8.58
CA GLY A 117 -9.67 0.78 7.97
C GLY A 117 -9.49 -0.34 8.98
N ASN A 118 -9.06 -1.50 8.50
CA ASN A 118 -8.77 -2.65 9.33
C ASN A 118 -7.27 -2.76 9.61
N ARG A 119 -6.84 -2.35 10.81
CA ARG A 119 -5.42 -2.40 11.22
C ARG A 119 -4.81 -3.80 11.22
N TYR A 120 -5.64 -4.83 11.39
CA TYR A 120 -5.20 -6.23 11.43
C TYR A 120 -4.92 -6.79 10.03
N LEU A 121 -5.52 -6.21 8.99
CA LEU A 121 -5.22 -6.51 7.60
C LEU A 121 -3.86 -5.93 7.14
N LEU A 122 -3.35 -4.87 7.76
CA LEU A 122 -2.07 -4.28 7.36
C LEU A 122 -0.93 -5.30 7.34
N ARG A 123 -0.93 -6.28 8.26
CA ARG A 123 0.08 -7.34 8.31
C ARG A 123 0.03 -8.27 7.11
N TYR A 124 -1.10 -8.40 6.44
CA TYR A 124 -1.21 -9.23 5.24
C TYR A 124 -0.45 -8.66 4.03
N GLU A 125 0.07 -7.43 4.10
CA GLU A 125 1.02 -6.91 3.11
C GLU A 125 2.38 -7.66 3.13
N GLU A 126 2.62 -8.51 4.13
CA GLU A 126 3.83 -9.34 4.19
C GLU A 126 3.76 -10.53 3.23
N ARG A 127 4.95 -11.09 2.90
CA ARG A 127 5.11 -12.25 2.00
C ARG A 127 5.28 -13.56 2.73
N ILE A 128 5.55 -13.50 4.03
CA ILE A 128 5.88 -14.62 4.90
C ILE A 128 4.91 -14.70 6.08
N GLY A 129 4.83 -15.89 6.70
CA GLY A 129 3.94 -16.14 7.83
C GLY A 129 2.53 -16.51 7.38
N GLU A 130 1.65 -16.77 8.36
CA GLU A 130 0.27 -17.19 8.10
C GLU A 130 -0.61 -16.05 7.55
N ARG A 131 -0.33 -14.81 7.96
CA ARG A 131 -1.00 -13.60 7.48
C ARG A 131 -0.15 -12.95 6.39
N ASN A 132 -0.41 -13.34 5.13
CA ASN A 132 0.26 -12.84 3.95
C ASN A 132 -0.71 -12.67 2.78
N TYR A 133 -0.39 -11.83 1.81
CA TYR A 133 -1.29 -11.55 0.69
C TYR A 133 -1.41 -12.69 -0.31
N TYR A 134 -0.46 -13.62 -0.39
CA TYR A 134 -0.59 -14.80 -1.25
C TYR A 134 -1.81 -15.62 -0.84
N ARG A 135 -1.98 -15.83 0.48
CA ARG A 135 -3.15 -16.51 1.02
C ARG A 135 -4.45 -15.80 0.66
N LEU A 136 -4.47 -14.45 0.75
CA LEU A 136 -5.67 -13.68 0.35
C LEU A 136 -6.01 -13.90 -1.12
N LEU A 137 -5.00 -13.85 -2.01
CA LEU A 137 -5.18 -14.05 -3.44
C LEU A 137 -5.62 -15.48 -3.78
N ASP A 138 -4.98 -16.49 -3.19
CA ASP A 138 -5.31 -17.90 -3.41
C ASP A 138 -6.74 -18.23 -2.95
N GLU A 139 -7.11 -17.81 -1.74
CA GLU A 139 -8.45 -18.01 -1.18
C GLU A 139 -9.56 -17.24 -1.94
N ALA A 140 -9.20 -16.12 -2.57
CA ALA A 140 -10.09 -15.36 -3.45
C ALA A 140 -10.14 -15.93 -4.87
N GLY A 141 -9.36 -16.97 -5.20
CA GLY A 141 -9.23 -17.50 -6.55
C GLY A 141 -8.69 -16.47 -7.56
N ILE A 142 -7.87 -15.54 -7.11
CA ILE A 142 -7.25 -14.51 -7.94
C ILE A 142 -5.91 -15.04 -8.46
N ARG A 143 -5.71 -15.01 -9.78
CA ARG A 143 -4.46 -15.44 -10.39
C ARG A 143 -3.29 -14.59 -9.93
N ARG A 144 -2.26 -15.25 -9.41
CA ARG A 144 -0.97 -14.66 -9.06
C ARG A 144 0.18 -15.41 -9.73
N PRO A 145 1.41 -14.88 -9.74
CA PRO A 145 2.57 -15.64 -10.21
C PRO A 145 2.71 -16.96 -9.46
N ARG A 146 3.02 -18.04 -10.17
CA ARG A 146 3.29 -19.35 -9.57
C ARG A 146 4.49 -19.23 -8.64
N THR A 147 4.39 -19.76 -7.44
CA THR A 147 5.51 -19.86 -6.49
C THR A 147 6.13 -21.26 -6.60
N PHE A 148 7.46 -21.33 -6.58
CA PHE A 148 8.23 -22.56 -6.60
C PHE A 148 8.69 -22.90 -5.19
N SER A 149 8.43 -24.13 -4.74
CA SER A 149 8.78 -24.60 -3.39
C SER A 149 10.24 -25.03 -3.28
N SER A 150 10.88 -25.37 -4.40
CA SER A 150 12.28 -25.75 -4.47
C SER A 150 12.94 -25.24 -5.76
N LEU A 151 14.27 -25.17 -5.75
CA LEU A 151 15.06 -24.84 -6.94
C LEU A 151 14.88 -25.85 -8.07
N ASP A 152 14.61 -27.11 -7.74
CA ASP A 152 14.46 -28.20 -8.74
C ASP A 152 13.15 -28.08 -9.53
N GLU A 153 12.17 -27.32 -9.04
CA GLU A 153 10.91 -27.04 -9.72
C GLU A 153 10.99 -25.90 -10.74
N VAL A 154 12.10 -25.13 -10.73
CA VAL A 154 12.27 -23.96 -11.60
C VAL A 154 12.50 -24.40 -13.05
N ASP A 155 11.44 -24.29 -13.85
CA ASP A 155 11.37 -24.74 -15.25
C ASP A 155 11.23 -23.57 -16.26
N ARG A 156 11.27 -22.32 -15.78
CA ARG A 156 11.02 -21.11 -16.56
C ARG A 156 11.69 -19.88 -15.92
N PRO A 157 11.69 -18.70 -16.59
CA PRO A 157 12.17 -17.47 -16.00
C PRO A 157 11.45 -17.13 -14.68
N VAL A 158 12.22 -16.73 -13.68
CA VAL A 158 11.73 -16.45 -12.33
C VAL A 158 12.22 -15.11 -11.81
N ILE A 159 11.46 -14.53 -10.87
CA ILE A 159 11.87 -13.46 -10.00
C ILE A 159 12.08 -14.02 -8.58
N VAL A 160 13.26 -13.80 -8.03
CA VAL A 160 13.64 -14.21 -6.67
C VAL A 160 13.50 -13.01 -5.75
N LYS A 161 12.55 -13.06 -4.83
CA LYS A 161 12.24 -11.98 -3.88
C LYS A 161 12.79 -12.32 -2.51
N LEU A 162 13.77 -11.57 -2.04
CA LEU A 162 14.40 -11.80 -0.74
C LEU A 162 13.56 -11.22 0.40
N PRO A 163 13.59 -11.84 1.61
CA PRO A 163 12.80 -11.38 2.75
C PRO A 163 13.29 -10.04 3.31
N HIS A 164 14.58 -9.75 3.16
CA HIS A 164 15.21 -8.54 3.69
C HIS A 164 15.97 -7.77 2.61
N ALA A 165 15.77 -6.44 2.57
CA ALA A 165 16.62 -5.54 1.80
C ALA A 165 17.75 -5.03 2.70
N ARG A 166 19.01 -5.11 2.26
CA ARG A 166 20.14 -4.47 2.95
C ARG A 166 20.10 -2.94 2.83
N LYS A 167 19.56 -2.43 1.73
CA LYS A 167 19.33 -0.98 1.54
C LYS A 167 17.92 -0.64 2.02
N ARG A 168 17.77 0.40 2.81
CA ARG A 168 16.54 0.82 3.51
C ARG A 168 15.31 1.09 2.62
N VAL A 169 15.44 1.16 1.30
CA VAL A 169 14.42 1.69 0.41
C VAL A 169 13.65 0.61 -0.35
N GLU A 170 14.25 -0.55 -0.69
CA GLU A 170 13.58 -1.60 -1.45
C GLU A 170 13.88 -3.01 -0.96
N ARG A 171 12.89 -3.92 -1.11
CA ARG A 171 13.08 -5.35 -0.90
C ARG A 171 13.92 -5.89 -2.04
N GLY A 172 15.06 -6.53 -1.72
CA GLY A 172 15.94 -7.10 -2.73
C GLY A 172 15.24 -8.15 -3.58
N PHE A 173 15.42 -8.07 -4.89
CA PHE A 173 15.02 -9.12 -5.81
C PHE A 173 16.00 -9.18 -7.00
N PHE A 174 16.02 -10.31 -7.68
CA PHE A 174 16.71 -10.46 -8.96
C PHE A 174 15.95 -11.44 -9.87
N ILE A 175 16.22 -11.34 -11.17
CA ILE A 175 15.58 -12.16 -12.19
C ILE A 175 16.59 -13.20 -12.68
N ALA A 176 16.11 -14.43 -12.89
CA ALA A 176 16.89 -15.53 -13.47
C ALA A 176 16.12 -16.21 -14.59
N ALA A 177 16.83 -16.65 -15.62
CA ALA A 177 16.24 -17.31 -16.78
C ALA A 177 15.78 -18.74 -16.46
N ASP A 178 16.56 -19.42 -15.61
CA ASP A 178 16.34 -20.81 -15.19
C ASP A 178 17.05 -21.06 -13.85
N ARG A 179 17.04 -22.32 -13.39
CA ARG A 179 17.68 -22.77 -12.15
C ARG A 179 19.18 -22.45 -12.09
N ASP A 180 19.91 -22.76 -13.17
CA ASP A 180 21.38 -22.63 -13.18
C ASP A 180 21.78 -21.14 -13.18
N ASP A 181 21.07 -20.32 -13.94
CA ASP A 181 21.22 -18.87 -13.93
C ASP A 181 20.87 -18.27 -12.55
N LEU A 182 19.84 -18.81 -11.87
CA LEU A 182 19.49 -18.40 -10.50
C LEU A 182 20.66 -18.63 -9.54
N VAL A 183 21.21 -19.84 -9.53
CA VAL A 183 22.35 -20.19 -8.65
C VAL A 183 23.57 -19.35 -8.96
N ARG A 184 23.87 -19.14 -10.24
CA ARG A 184 25.01 -18.32 -10.69
C ARG A 184 24.85 -16.87 -10.21
N LYS A 185 23.71 -16.24 -10.49
CA LYS A 185 23.43 -14.85 -10.10
C LYS A 185 23.40 -14.66 -8.59
N ALA A 186 22.84 -15.61 -7.86
CA ALA A 186 22.84 -15.55 -6.40
C ALA A 186 24.26 -15.51 -5.82
N ARG A 187 25.18 -16.34 -6.34
CA ARG A 187 26.59 -16.34 -5.92
C ARG A 187 27.29 -15.04 -6.31
N GLU A 188 27.06 -14.53 -7.50
CA GLU A 188 27.60 -13.25 -7.98
C GLU A 188 27.13 -12.07 -7.11
N LEU A 189 25.84 -11.97 -6.85
CA LEU A 189 25.27 -10.93 -5.99
C LEU A 189 25.77 -11.05 -4.54
N ALA A 190 25.98 -12.26 -4.04
CA ALA A 190 26.55 -12.48 -2.71
C ALA A 190 28.01 -12.05 -2.64
N SER A 191 28.84 -12.36 -3.66
CA SER A 191 30.25 -11.92 -3.74
C SER A 191 30.38 -10.40 -3.78
N ARG A 192 29.42 -9.72 -4.38
CA ARG A 192 29.31 -8.24 -4.40
C ARG A 192 28.70 -7.66 -3.11
N GLY A 193 28.30 -8.50 -2.15
CA GLY A 193 27.69 -8.09 -0.89
C GLY A 193 26.26 -7.51 -1.03
N VAL A 194 25.60 -7.72 -2.16
CA VAL A 194 24.22 -7.24 -2.43
C VAL A 194 23.21 -8.08 -1.67
N ILE A 195 23.40 -9.42 -1.62
CA ILE A 195 22.56 -10.37 -0.91
C ILE A 195 23.39 -11.25 0.02
N ARG A 196 22.74 -12.02 0.89
CA ARG A 196 23.36 -13.10 1.65
C ARG A 196 22.82 -14.43 1.13
N LEU A 197 23.68 -15.42 0.89
CA LEU A 197 23.24 -16.76 0.46
C LEU A 197 22.33 -17.43 1.50
N GLU A 198 22.50 -17.09 2.78
CA GLU A 198 21.66 -17.56 3.89
C GLU A 198 20.18 -17.11 3.77
N ASP A 199 19.91 -16.03 3.02
CA ASP A 199 18.55 -15.51 2.82
C ASP A 199 17.80 -16.27 1.69
N LEU A 200 18.49 -17.02 0.84
CA LEU A 200 17.90 -17.77 -0.29
C LEU A 200 16.87 -18.83 0.13
N PRO A 201 17.08 -19.62 1.20
CA PRO A 201 16.07 -20.60 1.62
C PRO A 201 14.75 -19.99 2.07
N SER A 202 14.77 -18.69 2.46
CA SER A 202 13.59 -17.93 2.85
C SER A 202 13.08 -16.98 1.75
N ALA A 203 13.73 -16.98 0.58
CA ALA A 203 13.30 -16.22 -0.57
C ALA A 203 12.03 -16.78 -1.19
N SER A 204 11.14 -15.92 -1.67
CA SER A 204 10.04 -16.32 -2.55
C SER A 204 10.55 -16.38 -3.99
N ILE A 205 10.50 -17.56 -4.58
CA ILE A 205 10.81 -17.77 -6.00
C ILE A 205 9.50 -17.82 -6.76
N GLU A 206 9.29 -16.87 -7.64
CA GLU A 206 8.05 -16.71 -8.37
C GLU A 206 8.28 -16.71 -9.88
N GLU A 207 7.30 -17.21 -10.62
CA GLU A 207 7.25 -17.08 -12.07
C GLU A 207 7.44 -15.60 -12.49
N LEU A 208 8.33 -15.34 -13.44
CA LEU A 208 8.46 -14.04 -14.06
C LEU A 208 7.32 -13.85 -15.06
N VAL A 209 6.29 -13.13 -14.66
CA VAL A 209 5.21 -12.75 -15.56
C VAL A 209 5.62 -11.49 -16.33
N VAL A 210 5.48 -11.52 -17.66
CA VAL A 210 5.74 -10.38 -18.54
C VAL A 210 4.41 -9.81 -19.02
N GLY A 211 4.18 -8.51 -18.76
CA GLY A 211 2.94 -7.84 -19.13
C GLY A 211 2.99 -6.34 -18.85
N ALA A 212 1.91 -5.66 -19.19
CA ALA A 212 1.74 -4.25 -18.84
C ALA A 212 1.38 -4.12 -17.37
N HIS A 213 2.16 -3.31 -16.63
CA HIS A 213 1.97 -3.09 -15.19
C HIS A 213 0.89 -2.04 -14.93
N PHE A 214 0.03 -2.33 -13.95
CA PHE A 214 -0.94 -1.39 -13.41
C PHE A 214 -1.03 -1.53 -11.89
N ASN A 215 -1.21 -0.42 -11.21
CA ASN A 215 -1.74 -0.37 -9.85
C ASN A 215 -3.21 0.03 -9.97
N VAL A 216 -4.12 -0.84 -9.54
CA VAL A 216 -5.55 -0.53 -9.50
C VAL A 216 -5.90 -0.13 -8.07
N ASN A 217 -6.31 1.13 -7.91
CA ASN A 217 -6.60 1.71 -6.61
C ASN A 217 -8.11 1.63 -6.34
N TYR A 218 -8.48 0.72 -5.48
CA TYR A 218 -9.86 0.46 -5.06
C TYR A 218 -10.20 1.18 -3.75
N PHE A 219 -11.50 1.29 -3.51
CA PHE A 219 -12.05 1.73 -2.25
C PHE A 219 -13.25 0.86 -1.86
N ARG A 220 -13.21 0.22 -0.68
CA ARG A 220 -14.38 -0.45 -0.11
C ARG A 220 -15.13 0.54 0.75
N SER A 221 -16.27 1.01 0.27
CA SER A 221 -17.18 1.85 1.04
C SER A 221 -18.09 1.01 1.91
N VAL A 222 -18.03 1.21 3.21
CA VAL A 222 -18.97 0.63 4.18
C VAL A 222 -20.29 1.37 4.13
N ALA A 223 -20.25 2.71 4.16
CA ALA A 223 -21.44 3.57 4.10
C ALA A 223 -22.30 3.32 2.86
N ARG A 224 -21.71 2.94 1.72
CA ARG A 224 -22.41 2.71 0.46
C ARG A 224 -22.53 1.25 0.08
N GLY A 225 -21.95 0.34 0.86
CA GLY A 225 -22.05 -1.11 0.66
C GLY A 225 -21.42 -1.63 -0.63
N ARG A 226 -20.40 -0.95 -1.23
CA ARG A 226 -19.84 -1.32 -2.54
C ARG A 226 -18.32 -1.18 -2.62
N VAL A 227 -17.72 -1.83 -3.62
CA VAL A 227 -16.32 -1.65 -4.03
C VAL A 227 -16.26 -0.66 -5.20
N GLU A 228 -15.35 0.29 -5.15
CA GLU A 228 -15.16 1.35 -6.14
C GLU A 228 -13.75 1.24 -6.73
N ILE A 229 -13.57 1.27 -8.06
CA ILE A 229 -12.28 1.51 -8.70
C ILE A 229 -12.13 3.02 -8.80
N LEU A 230 -11.27 3.61 -7.97
CA LEU A 230 -11.14 5.07 -7.94
C LEU A 230 -10.10 5.60 -8.92
N SER A 231 -9.00 4.86 -9.13
CA SER A 231 -7.94 5.31 -10.04
C SER A 231 -7.05 4.16 -10.46
N MET A 232 -6.21 4.42 -11.46
CA MET A 232 -5.13 3.52 -11.87
C MET A 232 -3.88 4.34 -12.13
N ASP A 233 -2.73 3.74 -11.82
CA ASP A 233 -1.43 4.35 -12.08
C ASP A 233 -0.39 3.31 -12.49
N ARG A 234 0.74 3.79 -12.95
CA ARG A 234 1.96 3.04 -13.21
C ARG A 234 3.12 3.65 -12.44
N ARG A 235 4.10 2.83 -12.09
CA ARG A 235 5.31 3.31 -11.43
C ARG A 235 6.30 3.89 -12.42
N ILE A 236 6.99 4.95 -12.00
CA ILE A 236 8.20 5.44 -12.63
C ILE A 236 9.37 4.91 -11.81
N GLN A 237 10.27 4.19 -12.47
CA GLN A 237 11.35 3.44 -11.82
C GLN A 237 12.73 3.93 -12.27
N SER A 238 13.48 4.49 -11.35
CA SER A 238 14.88 4.83 -11.58
C SER A 238 15.75 3.57 -11.34
N ASN A 239 16.76 3.25 -12.13
CA ASN A 239 17.16 3.92 -13.35
C ASN A 239 16.60 3.20 -14.59
N LEU A 240 15.74 2.18 -14.38
CA LEU A 240 15.16 1.37 -15.46
C LEU A 240 14.53 2.23 -16.55
N ASP A 241 13.63 3.18 -16.17
CA ASP A 241 12.92 4.01 -17.17
C ASP A 241 13.88 4.89 -17.98
N GLY A 242 14.95 5.35 -17.36
CA GLY A 242 16.01 6.08 -18.07
C GLY A 242 16.78 5.19 -19.03
N PHE A 243 17.15 3.98 -18.58
CA PHE A 243 17.88 3.02 -19.40
C PHE A 243 17.08 2.57 -20.62
N LEU A 244 15.78 2.28 -20.46
CA LEU A 244 14.89 1.83 -21.54
C LEU A 244 14.64 2.91 -22.63
N ARG A 245 14.91 4.18 -22.34
CA ARG A 245 14.79 5.30 -23.31
C ARG A 245 16.00 5.48 -24.19
N LEU A 246 17.11 4.78 -23.90
CA LEU A 246 18.29 4.82 -24.74
C LEU A 246 18.08 3.96 -25.99
N PRO A 247 18.74 4.27 -27.13
CA PRO A 247 18.80 3.39 -28.28
C PRO A 247 19.30 2.00 -27.92
N ALA A 248 18.83 0.95 -28.56
CA ALA A 248 19.12 -0.43 -28.20
C ALA A 248 20.60 -0.80 -28.29
N ASP A 249 21.31 -0.25 -29.27
CA ASP A 249 22.76 -0.39 -29.42
C ASP A 249 23.52 0.20 -28.22
N VAL A 250 23.11 1.39 -27.76
CA VAL A 250 23.69 2.04 -26.57
C VAL A 250 23.38 1.22 -25.31
N GLN A 251 22.14 0.70 -25.16
CA GLN A 251 21.80 -0.17 -24.04
C GLN A 251 22.73 -1.39 -23.96
N LEU A 252 22.97 -2.04 -25.10
CA LEU A 252 23.85 -3.21 -25.19
C LEU A 252 25.31 -2.86 -24.87
N GLU A 253 25.78 -1.70 -25.32
CA GLU A 253 27.16 -1.21 -25.09
C GLU A 253 27.44 -0.93 -23.61
N ILE A 254 26.48 -0.28 -22.91
CA ILE A 254 26.71 0.20 -21.54
C ILE A 254 26.18 -0.75 -20.45
N ARG A 255 25.46 -1.82 -20.78
CA ARG A 255 24.80 -2.70 -19.79
C ARG A 255 25.74 -3.31 -18.75
N GLU A 256 27.01 -3.48 -19.07
CA GLU A 256 28.02 -4.02 -18.16
C GLU A 256 28.57 -2.96 -17.18
N TYR A 257 28.32 -1.69 -17.48
CA TYR A 257 28.79 -0.54 -16.70
C TYR A 257 27.67 0.08 -15.85
N VAL A 258 26.41 -0.26 -16.12
CA VAL A 258 25.23 0.31 -15.46
C VAL A 258 24.44 -0.80 -14.77
N ASP A 259 24.40 -0.76 -13.45
CA ASP A 259 23.47 -1.58 -12.68
C ASP A 259 22.06 -1.03 -12.85
N VAL A 260 21.20 -1.74 -13.61
CA VAL A 260 19.81 -1.34 -13.82
C VAL A 260 18.98 -1.79 -12.63
N GLU A 261 18.44 -0.84 -11.90
CA GLU A 261 17.59 -1.06 -10.72
C GLU A 261 16.15 -0.58 -10.98
N MET A 262 15.19 -1.09 -10.19
CA MET A 262 13.77 -0.74 -10.28
C MET A 262 13.35 0.02 -9.02
N VAL A 263 13.98 1.19 -8.77
CA VAL A 263 13.69 2.04 -7.61
C VAL A 263 12.50 2.94 -7.92
N GLU A 264 11.40 2.79 -7.20
CA GLU A 264 10.21 3.63 -7.35
C GLU A 264 10.54 5.09 -6.96
N VAL A 265 10.39 6.00 -7.91
CA VAL A 265 10.64 7.44 -7.71
C VAL A 265 9.41 8.30 -7.98
N GLY A 266 8.35 7.71 -8.50
CA GLY A 266 7.10 8.40 -8.81
C GLY A 266 6.09 7.52 -9.49
N HIS A 267 4.98 8.12 -9.91
CA HIS A 267 3.88 7.46 -10.60
C HIS A 267 3.40 8.31 -11.76
N GLU A 268 2.82 7.66 -12.76
CA GLU A 268 2.12 8.27 -13.88
C GLU A 268 0.66 7.79 -13.93
N PRO A 269 -0.29 8.63 -14.36
CA PRO A 269 -1.69 8.23 -14.48
C PRO A 269 -1.86 7.18 -15.57
N ALA A 270 -2.76 6.24 -15.35
CA ALA A 270 -3.04 5.18 -16.30
C ALA A 270 -4.54 4.93 -16.44
N THR A 271 -4.91 4.35 -17.58
CA THR A 271 -6.23 3.81 -17.84
C THR A 271 -6.09 2.43 -18.49
N ILE A 272 -7.08 1.59 -18.32
CA ILE A 272 -7.13 0.26 -18.90
C ILE A 272 -8.27 0.18 -19.93
N ARG A 273 -8.23 -0.82 -20.82
CA ARG A 273 -9.33 -1.08 -21.75
C ARG A 273 -10.62 -1.35 -20.99
N GLU A 274 -11.74 -0.73 -21.42
CA GLU A 274 -13.06 -0.95 -20.78
C GLU A 274 -13.44 -2.43 -20.70
N SER A 275 -13.10 -3.22 -21.72
CA SER A 275 -13.36 -4.66 -21.73
C SER A 275 -12.67 -5.47 -20.61
N LEU A 276 -11.75 -4.85 -19.88
CA LEU A 276 -11.10 -5.47 -18.71
C LEU A 276 -11.68 -4.97 -17.37
N LEU A 277 -12.51 -3.93 -17.37
CA LEU A 277 -13.07 -3.37 -16.14
C LEU A 277 -13.97 -4.36 -15.42
N GLU A 278 -14.79 -5.14 -16.14
CA GLU A 278 -15.63 -6.19 -15.51
C GLU A 278 -14.79 -7.20 -14.74
N LYS A 279 -13.67 -7.65 -15.33
CA LYS A 279 -12.73 -8.56 -14.64
C LYS A 279 -12.13 -7.91 -13.38
N LEU A 280 -11.83 -6.60 -13.44
CA LEU A 280 -11.28 -5.88 -12.29
C LEU A 280 -12.32 -5.68 -11.18
N PHE A 281 -13.58 -5.41 -11.53
CA PHE A 281 -14.66 -5.37 -10.53
C PHE A 281 -14.84 -6.73 -9.84
N ASP A 282 -14.92 -7.81 -10.62
CA ASP A 282 -15.02 -9.17 -10.06
C ASP A 282 -13.83 -9.52 -9.15
N ILE A 283 -12.61 -9.18 -9.55
CA ILE A 283 -11.40 -9.37 -8.73
C ILE A 283 -11.50 -8.57 -7.42
N GLY A 284 -11.92 -7.31 -7.50
CA GLY A 284 -12.08 -6.45 -6.33
C GLY A 284 -13.12 -6.97 -5.34
N ASP A 285 -14.28 -7.40 -5.84
CA ASP A 285 -15.37 -7.94 -5.02
C ASP A 285 -14.97 -9.25 -4.33
N ARG A 286 -14.39 -10.22 -5.07
CA ARG A 286 -13.89 -11.49 -4.50
C ARG A 286 -12.78 -11.27 -3.46
N PHE A 287 -11.89 -10.30 -3.72
CA PHE A 287 -10.83 -9.95 -2.77
C PHE A 287 -11.41 -9.41 -1.47
N VAL A 288 -12.35 -8.48 -1.53
CA VAL A 288 -13.01 -7.88 -0.36
C VAL A 288 -13.80 -8.91 0.43
N GLU A 289 -14.56 -9.78 -0.25
CA GLU A 289 -15.32 -10.87 0.39
C GLU A 289 -14.38 -11.82 1.15
N THR A 290 -13.28 -12.21 0.51
CA THR A 290 -12.28 -13.09 1.13
C THR A 290 -11.61 -12.45 2.34
N CYS A 291 -11.26 -11.17 2.27
CA CYS A 291 -10.73 -10.44 3.42
C CYS A 291 -11.73 -10.37 4.57
N GLY A 292 -13.03 -10.21 4.28
CA GLY A 292 -14.10 -10.24 5.29
C GLY A 292 -14.19 -11.57 6.01
N ARG A 293 -14.02 -12.66 5.30
CA ARG A 293 -14.06 -14.04 5.84
C ARG A 293 -12.82 -14.38 6.66
N LEU A 294 -11.63 -13.98 6.20
CA LEU A 294 -10.35 -14.37 6.82
C LEU A 294 -9.92 -13.45 7.97
N GLU A 295 -10.21 -12.16 7.88
CA GLU A 295 -9.81 -11.15 8.85
C GLU A 295 -10.91 -10.09 9.07
N PRO A 296 -12.02 -10.45 9.78
CA PRO A 296 -13.10 -9.48 10.07
C PRO A 296 -12.59 -8.19 10.75
N PRO A 297 -13.15 -7.05 10.42
CA PRO A 297 -14.32 -6.80 9.55
C PRO A 297 -14.03 -6.77 8.04
N GLY A 298 -12.85 -7.19 7.59
CA GLY A 298 -12.47 -7.18 6.19
C GLY A 298 -11.86 -5.85 5.75
N VAL A 299 -11.87 -5.59 4.45
CA VAL A 299 -11.37 -4.34 3.89
C VAL A 299 -12.34 -3.21 4.18
N ILE A 300 -11.82 -2.11 4.68
CA ILE A 300 -12.50 -0.84 4.87
C ILE A 300 -11.65 0.24 4.21
N GLY A 301 -12.24 1.05 3.33
CA GLY A 301 -11.53 2.13 2.67
C GLY A 301 -10.59 1.66 1.55
N PRO A 302 -9.42 2.31 1.39
CA PRO A 302 -8.55 2.11 0.25
C PRO A 302 -7.75 0.81 0.30
N PHE A 303 -7.61 0.18 -0.86
CA PHE A 303 -6.63 -0.88 -1.11
C PHE A 303 -6.15 -0.83 -2.56
N THR A 304 -4.99 -1.39 -2.84
CA THR A 304 -4.41 -1.42 -4.19
C THR A 304 -4.02 -2.84 -4.54
N LEU A 305 -4.45 -3.31 -5.71
CA LEU A 305 -3.95 -4.52 -6.33
C LEU A 305 -2.97 -4.14 -7.44
N GLN A 306 -1.72 -4.60 -7.29
CA GLN A 306 -0.68 -4.38 -8.28
C GLN A 306 -0.67 -5.59 -9.21
N LEU A 307 -0.86 -5.33 -10.50
CA LEU A 307 -1.10 -6.40 -11.45
C LEU A 307 -0.36 -6.19 -12.78
N MET A 308 -0.26 -7.27 -13.52
CA MET A 308 0.17 -7.29 -14.92
C MET A 308 -0.97 -7.76 -15.78
N VAL A 309 -1.12 -7.12 -16.94
CA VAL A 309 -1.96 -7.62 -18.04
C VAL A 309 -1.06 -8.27 -19.07
N THR A 310 -1.20 -9.57 -19.28
CA THR A 310 -0.39 -10.35 -20.20
C THR A 310 -0.81 -10.09 -21.67
N LYS A 311 -0.04 -10.63 -22.63
CA LYS A 311 -0.39 -10.55 -24.06
C LYS A 311 -1.76 -11.16 -24.41
N ASP A 312 -2.21 -12.13 -23.59
CA ASP A 312 -3.49 -12.82 -23.75
C ASP A 312 -4.64 -12.14 -22.99
N LEU A 313 -4.39 -10.92 -22.47
CA LEU A 313 -5.30 -10.12 -21.65
C LEU A 313 -5.72 -10.79 -20.34
N ASP A 314 -4.86 -11.67 -19.81
CA ASP A 314 -5.00 -12.22 -18.47
C ASP A 314 -4.49 -11.23 -17.43
N ILE A 315 -5.21 -11.15 -16.31
CA ILE A 315 -4.83 -10.32 -15.16
C ILE A 315 -4.11 -11.21 -14.14
N VAL A 316 -2.91 -10.82 -13.76
CA VAL A 316 -2.08 -11.50 -12.77
C VAL A 316 -1.70 -10.52 -11.68
N VAL A 317 -2.22 -10.72 -10.46
CA VAL A 317 -1.94 -9.86 -9.30
C VAL A 317 -0.67 -10.34 -8.61
N PHE A 318 0.33 -9.46 -8.44
CA PHE A 318 1.64 -9.83 -7.90
C PHE A 318 2.01 -9.15 -6.58
N ASP A 319 1.25 -8.13 -6.17
CA ASP A 319 1.43 -7.45 -4.88
C ASP A 319 0.13 -6.77 -4.43
N VAL A 320 -0.03 -6.56 -3.12
CA VAL A 320 -1.23 -6.01 -2.50
C VAL A 320 -0.85 -4.95 -1.48
N ALA A 321 -1.60 -3.85 -1.47
CA ALA A 321 -1.53 -2.85 -0.41
C ALA A 321 -2.91 -2.66 0.22
N LEU A 322 -3.01 -2.81 1.53
CA LEU A 322 -4.27 -2.78 2.31
C LEU A 322 -4.46 -1.45 3.04
N ARG A 323 -4.06 -0.39 2.38
CA ARG A 323 -4.07 1.01 2.82
C ARG A 323 -3.96 1.92 1.59
N ILE A 324 -3.97 3.25 1.81
CA ILE A 324 -3.77 4.20 0.71
C ILE A 324 -2.41 4.00 0.01
N GLY A 325 -2.43 3.88 -1.31
CA GLY A 325 -1.25 3.71 -2.17
C GLY A 325 -0.50 5.03 -2.43
N GLY A 326 0.77 4.93 -2.86
CA GLY A 326 1.56 6.11 -3.28
C GLY A 326 1.09 6.72 -4.59
N GLY A 327 0.63 5.87 -5.50
CA GLY A 327 0.16 6.27 -6.82
C GLY A 327 -1.10 7.14 -6.82
N THR A 328 -1.86 7.16 -5.72
CA THR A 328 -3.05 8.01 -5.61
C THR A 328 -2.70 9.50 -5.57
N ASN A 329 -1.47 9.86 -5.17
CA ASN A 329 -1.02 11.27 -5.10
C ASN A 329 -1.13 12.02 -6.42
N ILE A 330 -1.02 11.35 -7.59
CA ILE A 330 -1.17 12.00 -8.90
C ILE A 330 -2.58 12.54 -9.14
N TYR A 331 -3.56 12.10 -8.37
CA TYR A 331 -4.96 12.50 -8.47
C TYR A 331 -5.39 13.48 -7.36
N MET A 332 -4.45 13.89 -6.49
CA MET A 332 -4.70 14.83 -5.40
C MET A 332 -5.31 16.12 -5.93
N GLY A 333 -6.45 16.53 -5.37
CA GLY A 333 -7.20 17.71 -5.75
C GLY A 333 -7.95 17.65 -7.09
N ILE A 334 -7.53 16.77 -8.02
CA ILE A 334 -8.13 16.69 -9.37
C ILE A 334 -9.00 15.45 -9.57
N GLY A 335 -8.84 14.39 -8.76
CA GLY A 335 -9.52 13.11 -8.96
C GLY A 335 -9.12 12.41 -10.26
N SER A 336 -9.66 11.21 -10.48
CA SER A 336 -9.47 10.44 -11.70
C SER A 336 -10.72 10.44 -12.58
N GLN A 337 -10.59 9.93 -13.79
CA GLN A 337 -11.72 9.67 -14.68
C GLN A 337 -12.73 8.70 -14.02
N TYR A 338 -12.25 7.68 -13.32
CA TYR A 338 -13.13 6.68 -12.65
C TYR A 338 -13.87 7.27 -11.45
N SER A 339 -13.19 8.04 -10.60
CA SER A 339 -13.84 8.71 -9.47
C SER A 339 -14.93 9.69 -9.94
N LYS A 340 -14.69 10.37 -11.07
CA LYS A 340 -15.68 11.25 -11.67
C LYS A 340 -16.95 10.51 -12.10
N LEU A 341 -16.84 9.27 -12.57
CA LEU A 341 -18.01 8.46 -12.96
C LEU A 341 -18.91 8.14 -11.76
N TYR A 342 -18.32 7.93 -10.57
CA TYR A 342 -19.10 7.70 -9.34
C TYR A 342 -19.74 8.98 -8.78
N PHE A 343 -19.02 10.11 -8.83
CA PHE A 343 -19.35 11.30 -8.02
C PHE A 343 -19.76 12.52 -8.85
N GLY A 344 -19.62 12.48 -10.19
CA GLY A 344 -19.90 13.62 -11.07
C GLY A 344 -18.95 14.82 -10.86
N ARG A 345 -18.00 14.71 -9.94
CA ARG A 345 -17.02 15.75 -9.56
C ARG A 345 -15.66 15.11 -9.27
N PRO A 346 -14.57 15.90 -9.23
CA PRO A 346 -13.26 15.41 -8.82
C PRO A 346 -13.25 14.90 -7.38
N VAL A 347 -12.80 13.66 -7.19
CA VAL A 347 -12.63 13.03 -5.87
C VAL A 347 -11.30 12.25 -5.90
N SER A 348 -10.32 12.72 -5.13
CA SER A 348 -9.08 11.99 -4.89
C SER A 348 -9.28 10.86 -3.87
N MET A 349 -8.31 9.99 -3.70
CA MET A 349 -8.38 8.93 -2.70
C MET A 349 -8.45 9.51 -1.28
N GLY A 350 -7.62 10.52 -0.97
CA GLY A 350 -7.66 11.21 0.31
C GLY A 350 -9.02 11.85 0.59
N ARG A 351 -9.61 12.50 -0.44
CA ARG A 351 -10.96 13.06 -0.32
C ARG A 351 -12.02 11.98 -0.11
N ARG A 352 -11.90 10.84 -0.81
CA ARG A 352 -12.85 9.72 -0.64
C ARG A 352 -12.82 9.13 0.78
N ILE A 353 -11.60 9.03 1.38
CA ILE A 353 -11.45 8.66 2.79
C ILE A 353 -12.20 9.63 3.70
N ALA A 354 -11.96 10.93 3.52
CA ALA A 354 -12.61 11.97 4.32
C ALA A 354 -14.14 11.96 4.18
N MET A 355 -14.65 11.76 2.96
CA MET A 355 -16.09 11.60 2.69
C MET A 355 -16.68 10.41 3.47
N GLU A 356 -16.02 9.25 3.47
CA GLU A 356 -16.48 8.06 4.18
C GLU A 356 -16.55 8.30 5.69
N ILE A 357 -15.51 8.91 6.27
CA ILE A 357 -15.47 9.25 7.69
C ILE A 357 -16.61 10.22 8.05
N ARG A 358 -16.86 11.22 7.23
CA ARG A 358 -17.94 12.16 7.45
C ARG A 358 -19.32 11.50 7.33
N GLU A 359 -19.55 10.76 6.26
CA GLU A 359 -20.82 10.03 6.04
C GLU A 359 -21.13 9.10 7.23
N CYS A 360 -20.14 8.36 7.72
CA CYS A 360 -20.33 7.48 8.88
C CYS A 360 -20.46 8.23 10.21
N ALA A 361 -19.76 9.35 10.41
CA ALA A 361 -19.92 10.16 11.62
C ALA A 361 -21.32 10.79 11.70
N GLU A 362 -21.85 11.27 10.58
CA GLU A 362 -23.20 11.86 10.48
C GLU A 362 -24.31 10.79 10.62
N ALA A 363 -24.08 9.58 10.11
CA ALA A 363 -25.01 8.46 10.21
C ALA A 363 -24.94 7.72 11.56
N GLY A 364 -23.95 8.03 12.41
CA GLY A 364 -23.74 7.34 13.70
C GLY A 364 -23.19 5.93 13.58
N CYS A 365 -22.42 5.65 12.53
CA CYS A 365 -21.79 4.34 12.28
C CYS A 365 -20.25 4.45 12.13
N LEU A 366 -19.62 5.43 12.77
CA LEU A 366 -18.16 5.62 12.67
C LEU A 366 -17.38 4.40 13.18
N GLU A 367 -17.93 3.65 14.13
CA GLU A 367 -17.36 2.40 14.65
C GLU A 367 -17.25 1.30 13.58
N GLU A 368 -18.01 1.35 12.50
CA GLU A 368 -17.96 0.36 11.42
C GLU A 368 -16.77 0.60 10.47
N VAL A 369 -16.16 1.80 10.52
CA VAL A 369 -15.07 2.17 9.60
C VAL A 369 -13.73 2.37 10.29
N VAL A 370 -13.65 2.12 11.60
CA VAL A 370 -12.41 2.21 12.37
C VAL A 370 -12.13 0.92 13.17
N THR A 371 -10.86 0.70 13.45
CA THR A 371 -10.42 -0.39 14.32
C THR A 371 -9.47 0.11 15.37
#